data_670244e2a3ec014cfa62592df10cebb9
#
_entry.id   670244e2a3ec014cfa62592df10cebb9
#
_cell.length_a   1.000
_cell.length_b   1.000
_cell.length_c   1.000
_cell.angle_alpha   90.00
_cell.angle_beta   90.00
_cell.angle_gamma   90.00
#
_symmetry.space_group_name_H-M   'P 1'
#
loop_
_entity.id
_entity.type
_entity.pdbx_description
1 polymer ?
#
loop_
_entity_poly.entity_id
_entity_poly.type
_entity_poly.pdbx_seq_one_letter_code
_entity_poly.pdbx_strand_id
1 'polypeptide(L)'
;MSVMILHHYPNSPFAEKIRLILGYKQLAWRSVFIPSISPKPDLVALTGGYRKTPVLQIGSDVYCDTALISDVLEHLQPDPSIYPEPSKGMCRTLAHWADNTLFWTAMAYNLQPKGIAEMFGNAPPEVVKAFGDDRRAMSLGMTRLRSVDAAAAYKSYLRRVSDMLNDWDFLLGEVPSIADFAMYHPLWFTRTRTSVMADILNATPAVLDWMDRMAAFGHGQSEKFSAQDAIAVASATSPAPLNDDIFQDDHGMALGSQVMISSENFGPEPTEGILMAATRMHFTLRRTDARAGVVHVHFPRIGYQLKAVNPT
;
A
#
# COMPACT_ATOMS: atom_id res chain seq x y z
N MET A 1 -5.70 -16.06 17.75
CA MET A 1 -5.70 -14.94 16.79
C MET A 1 -5.73 -15.51 15.39
N SER A 2 -6.55 -14.96 14.50
CA SER A 2 -6.56 -15.37 13.09
C SER A 2 -5.22 -15.01 12.44
N VAL A 3 -4.73 -15.87 11.56
CA VAL A 3 -3.44 -15.69 10.90
C VAL A 3 -3.50 -14.51 9.93
N MET A 4 -2.56 -13.58 10.05
CA MET A 4 -2.37 -12.49 9.09
C MET A 4 -1.63 -13.02 7.85
N ILE A 5 -2.16 -12.76 6.66
CA ILE A 5 -1.58 -13.17 5.38
C ILE A 5 -1.37 -11.91 4.54
N LEU A 6 -0.12 -11.65 4.16
CA LEU A 6 0.21 -10.52 3.29
C LEU A 6 0.46 -11.01 1.87
N HIS A 7 -0.36 -10.56 0.93
CA HIS A 7 -0.19 -10.80 -0.50
C HIS A 7 0.67 -9.68 -1.07
N HIS A 8 1.90 -10.02 -1.47
CA HIS A 8 2.88 -9.03 -1.89
C HIS A 8 3.92 -9.59 -2.86
N TYR A 9 4.82 -8.75 -3.34
CA TYR A 9 6.07 -9.16 -3.99
C TYR A 9 7.25 -8.36 -3.42
N PRO A 10 8.47 -8.96 -3.39
CA PRO A 10 9.62 -8.39 -2.66
C PRO A 10 9.99 -6.97 -3.08
N ASN A 11 9.87 -6.67 -4.37
CA ASN A 11 10.30 -5.40 -4.96
C ASN A 11 9.24 -4.27 -4.87
N SER A 12 8.10 -4.51 -4.24
CA SER A 12 7.06 -3.49 -4.07
C SER A 12 7.42 -2.51 -2.95
N PRO A 13 7.53 -1.21 -3.24
CA PRO A 13 7.79 -0.21 -2.20
C PRO A 13 6.66 -0.10 -1.18
N PHE A 14 5.40 -0.14 -1.62
CA PHE A 14 4.26 -0.16 -0.70
C PHE A 14 4.21 -1.43 0.16
N ALA A 15 4.67 -2.58 -0.35
CA ALA A 15 4.80 -3.77 0.47
C ALA A 15 5.93 -3.63 1.49
N GLU A 16 7.03 -2.93 1.15
CA GLU A 16 8.10 -2.61 2.09
C GLU A 16 7.59 -1.79 3.28
N LYS A 17 6.75 -0.78 3.02
CA LYS A 17 6.09 -0.01 4.08
C LYS A 17 5.38 -0.92 5.09
N ILE A 18 4.56 -1.87 4.61
CA ILE A 18 3.81 -2.77 5.48
C ILE A 18 4.71 -3.80 6.15
N ARG A 19 5.72 -4.33 5.46
CA ARG A 19 6.70 -5.24 6.07
C ARG A 19 7.44 -4.60 7.24
N LEU A 20 7.85 -3.33 7.10
CA LEU A 20 8.49 -2.59 8.19
C LEU A 20 7.55 -2.32 9.36
N ILE A 21 6.27 -2.03 9.12
CA ILE A 21 5.27 -1.90 10.19
C ILE A 21 5.11 -3.22 10.93
N LEU A 22 5.06 -4.35 10.20
CA LEU A 22 5.02 -5.69 10.81
C LEU A 22 6.27 -5.96 11.66
N GLY A 23 7.45 -5.52 11.18
CA GLY A 23 8.70 -5.58 11.94
C GLY A 23 8.68 -4.74 13.20
N TYR A 24 8.31 -3.48 13.09
CA TYR A 24 8.23 -2.54 14.21
C TYR A 24 7.27 -3.03 15.31
N LYS A 25 6.12 -3.58 14.91
CA LYS A 25 5.13 -4.17 15.82
C LYS A 25 5.44 -5.61 16.24
N GLN A 26 6.55 -6.18 15.78
CA GLN A 26 6.99 -7.56 16.08
C GLN A 26 5.91 -8.63 15.78
N LEU A 27 5.14 -8.41 14.72
CA LEU A 27 4.04 -9.29 14.35
C LEU A 27 4.51 -10.49 13.53
N ALA A 28 3.90 -11.65 13.79
CA ALA A 28 4.05 -12.84 12.95
C ALA A 28 3.01 -12.84 11.81
N TRP A 29 3.45 -13.19 10.59
CA TRP A 29 2.60 -13.15 9.41
C TRP A 29 2.98 -14.18 8.36
N ARG A 30 2.06 -14.50 7.47
CA ARG A 30 2.28 -15.38 6.34
C ARG A 30 2.48 -14.59 5.05
N SER A 31 3.51 -14.98 4.29
CA SER A 31 3.98 -14.32 3.08
C SER A 31 3.49 -15.05 1.85
N VAL A 32 2.57 -14.46 1.10
CA VAL A 32 2.10 -14.95 -0.20
C VAL A 32 2.68 -14.09 -1.30
N PHE A 33 3.55 -14.65 -2.14
CA PHE A 33 4.09 -13.95 -3.29
C PHE A 33 3.09 -13.97 -4.44
N ILE A 34 2.78 -12.77 -4.93
CA ILE A 34 1.90 -12.54 -6.08
C ILE A 34 2.70 -11.99 -7.26
N PRO A 35 2.23 -12.17 -8.51
CA PRO A 35 2.84 -11.56 -9.69
C PRO A 35 2.89 -10.02 -9.56
N SER A 36 3.96 -9.41 -10.08
CA SER A 36 4.10 -7.94 -10.09
C SER A 36 3.19 -7.26 -11.11
N ILE A 37 2.77 -7.98 -12.16
CA ILE A 37 1.85 -7.54 -13.22
C ILE A 37 0.66 -8.49 -13.32
N SER A 38 -0.41 -8.05 -13.99
CA SER A 38 -1.57 -8.91 -14.33
C SER A 38 -1.18 -9.96 -15.40
N PRO A 39 -1.87 -11.14 -15.41
CA PRO A 39 -3.02 -11.52 -14.58
C PRO A 39 -2.62 -11.99 -13.17
N LYS A 40 -3.52 -11.75 -12.20
CA LYS A 40 -3.37 -12.16 -10.78
C LYS A 40 -4.62 -12.95 -10.31
N PRO A 41 -4.91 -14.14 -10.90
CA PRO A 41 -6.20 -14.81 -10.70
C PRO A 41 -6.47 -15.18 -9.25
N ASP A 42 -5.43 -15.54 -8.47
CA ASP A 42 -5.58 -15.89 -7.05
C ASP A 42 -5.90 -14.66 -6.19
N LEU A 43 -5.29 -13.51 -6.49
CA LEU A 43 -5.61 -12.27 -5.81
C LEU A 43 -7.00 -11.75 -6.17
N VAL A 44 -7.41 -11.90 -7.44
CA VAL A 44 -8.74 -11.50 -7.92
C VAL A 44 -9.85 -12.32 -7.27
N ALA A 45 -9.64 -13.60 -6.98
CA ALA A 45 -10.59 -14.42 -6.23
C ALA A 45 -10.93 -13.77 -4.87
N LEU A 46 -9.92 -13.21 -4.19
CA LEU A 46 -10.08 -12.52 -2.90
C LEU A 46 -10.62 -11.10 -3.06
N THR A 47 -10.05 -10.31 -3.99
CA THR A 47 -10.31 -8.87 -4.06
C THR A 47 -11.40 -8.47 -5.06
N GLY A 48 -11.67 -9.29 -6.07
CA GLY A 48 -12.65 -9.02 -7.13
C GLY A 48 -12.23 -8.07 -8.24
N GLY A 49 -10.99 -7.62 -8.24
CA GLY A 49 -10.48 -6.71 -9.29
C GLY A 49 -9.37 -5.79 -8.80
N TYR A 50 -9.36 -5.44 -7.52
CA TYR A 50 -8.27 -4.67 -6.95
C TYR A 50 -6.95 -5.42 -7.11
N ARG A 51 -5.98 -4.79 -7.76
CA ARG A 51 -4.70 -5.42 -8.10
C ARG A 51 -3.46 -4.68 -7.62
N LYS A 52 -3.63 -3.57 -6.89
CA LYS A 52 -2.51 -2.91 -6.21
C LYS A 52 -1.94 -3.82 -5.13
N THR A 53 -0.74 -3.56 -4.71
CA THR A 53 0.04 -4.40 -3.79
C THR A 53 0.64 -3.51 -2.70
N PRO A 54 0.59 -3.93 -1.43
CA PRO A 54 0.13 -5.21 -0.89
C PRO A 54 -1.38 -5.28 -0.61
N VAL A 55 -1.86 -6.48 -0.29
CA VAL A 55 -3.19 -6.75 0.26
C VAL A 55 -3.01 -7.57 1.54
N LEU A 56 -3.70 -7.21 2.62
CA LEU A 56 -3.73 -7.97 3.86
C LEU A 56 -5.00 -8.82 3.91
N GLN A 57 -4.87 -10.08 4.31
CA GLN A 57 -5.98 -11.00 4.53
C GLN A 57 -5.97 -11.50 5.97
N ILE A 58 -7.14 -11.54 6.61
CA ILE A 58 -7.37 -12.13 7.93
C ILE A 58 -8.64 -12.97 7.85
N GLY A 59 -8.50 -14.29 7.74
CA GLY A 59 -9.63 -15.15 7.44
C GLY A 59 -10.22 -14.84 6.06
N SER A 60 -11.50 -14.48 6.00
CA SER A 60 -12.20 -14.04 4.79
C SER A 60 -12.35 -12.50 4.68
N ASP A 61 -11.71 -11.74 5.58
CA ASP A 61 -11.61 -10.29 5.49
C ASP A 61 -10.34 -9.91 4.71
N VAL A 62 -10.50 -9.08 3.68
CA VAL A 62 -9.47 -8.68 2.72
C VAL A 62 -9.34 -7.16 2.73
N TYR A 63 -8.19 -6.66 3.17
CA TYR A 63 -7.94 -5.23 3.34
C TYR A 63 -7.07 -4.70 2.21
N CYS A 64 -7.59 -3.74 1.48
CA CYS A 64 -6.96 -3.09 0.35
C CYS A 64 -6.40 -1.72 0.77
N ASP A 65 -5.23 -1.35 0.20
CA ASP A 65 -4.51 -0.11 0.46
C ASP A 65 -3.74 -0.07 1.79
N THR A 66 -2.51 0.47 1.70
CA THR A 66 -1.59 0.50 2.86
C THR A 66 -2.04 1.42 3.98
N ALA A 67 -2.87 2.44 3.69
CA ALA A 67 -3.42 3.29 4.74
C ALA A 67 -4.38 2.49 5.63
N LEU A 68 -5.33 1.74 5.02
CA LEU A 68 -6.25 0.89 5.78
C LEU A 68 -5.52 -0.29 6.43
N ILE A 69 -4.56 -0.92 5.74
CA ILE A 69 -3.76 -2.00 6.32
C ILE A 69 -3.04 -1.52 7.58
N SER A 70 -2.47 -0.31 7.55
CA SER A 70 -1.79 0.28 8.71
C SER A 70 -2.75 0.49 9.89
N ASP A 71 -3.98 0.94 9.64
CA ASP A 71 -5.01 1.10 10.65
C ASP A 71 -5.42 -0.24 11.27
N VAL A 72 -5.54 -1.29 10.46
CA VAL A 72 -5.83 -2.66 10.92
C VAL A 72 -4.69 -3.18 11.80
N LEU A 73 -3.43 -3.01 11.37
CA LEU A 73 -2.28 -3.43 12.17
C LEU A 73 -2.16 -2.67 13.50
N GLU A 74 -2.48 -1.37 13.49
CA GLU A 74 -2.55 -0.57 14.73
C GLU A 74 -3.63 -1.07 15.68
N HIS A 75 -4.81 -1.41 15.15
CA HIS A 75 -5.91 -1.95 15.95
C HIS A 75 -5.56 -3.31 16.56
N LEU A 76 -4.91 -4.19 15.80
CA LEU A 76 -4.52 -5.53 16.26
C LEU A 76 -3.39 -5.50 17.30
N GLN A 77 -2.46 -4.57 17.15
CA GLN A 77 -1.31 -4.37 18.03
C GLN A 77 -1.10 -2.86 18.26
N PRO A 78 -1.79 -2.27 19.25
CA PRO A 78 -1.71 -0.83 19.49
C PRO A 78 -0.35 -0.34 19.97
N ASP A 79 0.44 -1.19 20.62
CA ASP A 79 1.75 -0.86 21.19
C ASP A 79 2.85 -1.73 20.58
N PRO A 80 3.92 -1.12 20.03
CA PRO A 80 4.16 0.32 19.88
C PRO A 80 3.26 0.96 18.79
N SER A 81 2.73 2.16 19.08
CA SER A 81 1.85 2.88 18.17
C SER A 81 2.60 3.48 16.98
N ILE A 82 1.97 3.43 15.78
CA ILE A 82 2.41 4.18 14.61
C ILE A 82 1.65 5.52 14.44
N TYR A 83 0.78 5.83 15.39
CA TYR A 83 0.00 7.08 15.43
C TYR A 83 0.18 7.79 16.79
N PRO A 84 1.42 8.22 17.13
CA PRO A 84 1.68 8.83 18.44
C PRO A 84 0.90 10.14 18.63
N GLU A 85 0.37 10.33 19.85
CA GLU A 85 -0.23 11.61 20.26
C GLU A 85 0.89 12.60 20.69
N PRO A 86 0.74 13.91 20.44
CA PRO A 86 -0.43 14.59 19.82
C PRO A 86 -0.35 14.70 18.29
N SER A 87 0.62 14.08 17.64
CA SER A 87 0.90 14.26 16.21
C SER A 87 0.05 13.38 15.27
N LYS A 88 -0.90 12.61 15.79
CA LYS A 88 -1.71 11.62 15.04
C LYS A 88 -2.33 12.16 13.75
N GLY A 89 -2.93 13.35 13.77
CA GLY A 89 -3.51 13.96 12.58
C GLY A 89 -2.44 14.37 11.56
N MET A 90 -1.33 14.92 12.03
CA MET A 90 -0.22 15.36 11.20
C MET A 90 0.48 14.16 10.52
N CYS A 91 0.80 13.10 11.27
CA CYS A 91 1.47 11.93 10.69
C CYS A 91 0.62 11.24 9.63
N ARG A 92 -0.72 11.17 9.79
CA ARG A 92 -1.63 10.65 8.77
C ARG A 92 -1.64 11.52 7.50
N THR A 93 -1.65 12.84 7.66
CA THR A 93 -1.62 13.79 6.54
C THR A 93 -0.31 13.70 5.78
N LEU A 94 0.83 13.66 6.49
CA LEU A 94 2.14 13.49 5.89
C LEU A 94 2.29 12.12 5.19
N ALA A 95 1.77 11.06 5.79
CA ALA A 95 1.77 9.73 5.17
C ALA A 95 0.98 9.73 3.85
N HIS A 96 -0.19 10.35 3.82
CA HIS A 96 -0.97 10.48 2.59
C HIS A 96 -0.23 11.28 1.51
N TRP A 97 0.41 12.40 1.88
CA TRP A 97 1.25 13.17 0.98
C TRP A 97 2.43 12.34 0.45
N ALA A 98 3.10 11.56 1.31
CA ALA A 98 4.23 10.74 0.94
C ALA A 98 3.85 9.61 -0.03
N ASP A 99 2.75 8.91 0.26
CA ASP A 99 2.23 7.82 -0.58
C ASP A 99 1.77 8.29 -1.97
N ASN A 100 1.49 9.57 -2.13
CA ASN A 100 1.06 10.18 -3.40
C ASN A 100 2.15 11.06 -3.99
N THR A 101 2.39 12.24 -3.44
CA THR A 101 3.25 13.26 -4.07
C THR A 101 4.72 12.87 -4.06
N LEU A 102 5.26 12.49 -2.91
CA LEU A 102 6.66 12.08 -2.81
C LEU A 102 6.92 10.81 -3.61
N PHE A 103 6.03 9.81 -3.50
CA PHE A 103 6.15 8.55 -4.22
C PHE A 103 6.24 8.75 -5.73
N TRP A 104 5.30 9.48 -6.33
CA TRP A 104 5.30 9.69 -7.78
C TRP A 104 6.46 10.54 -8.26
N THR A 105 6.92 11.49 -7.44
CA THR A 105 8.14 12.26 -7.71
C THR A 105 9.36 11.36 -7.73
N ALA A 106 9.52 10.51 -6.71
CA ALA A 106 10.62 9.54 -6.65
C ALA A 106 10.55 8.54 -7.81
N MET A 107 9.36 8.01 -8.15
CA MET A 107 9.21 7.08 -9.28
C MET A 107 9.54 7.75 -10.62
N ALA A 108 9.11 8.99 -10.86
CA ALA A 108 9.45 9.72 -12.09
C ALA A 108 10.96 9.97 -12.21
N TYR A 109 11.66 10.14 -11.09
CA TYR A 109 13.12 10.22 -11.04
C TYR A 109 13.79 8.85 -11.25
N ASN A 110 13.33 7.82 -10.55
CA ASN A 110 13.96 6.49 -10.53
C ASN A 110 13.79 5.72 -11.85
N LEU A 111 12.62 5.86 -12.50
CA LEU A 111 12.27 5.11 -13.73
C LEU A 111 12.83 5.76 -15.01
N GLN A 112 13.95 6.48 -14.91
CA GLN A 112 14.74 6.88 -16.05
C GLN A 112 15.48 5.67 -16.66
N PRO A 113 16.02 5.76 -17.90
CA PRO A 113 16.63 4.62 -18.58
C PRO A 113 17.68 3.86 -17.75
N LYS A 114 18.50 4.55 -16.96
CA LYS A 114 19.51 3.93 -16.08
C LYS A 114 18.86 3.09 -14.98
N GLY A 115 17.86 3.64 -14.29
CA GLY A 115 17.15 2.93 -13.22
C GLY A 115 16.34 1.75 -13.75
N ILE A 116 15.69 1.90 -14.92
CA ILE A 116 14.99 0.79 -15.58
C ILE A 116 15.97 -0.32 -15.95
N ALA A 117 17.13 0.02 -16.52
CA ALA A 117 18.16 -0.96 -16.88
C ALA A 117 18.65 -1.76 -15.65
N GLU A 118 18.88 -1.10 -14.51
CA GLU A 118 19.25 -1.79 -13.27
C GLU A 118 18.11 -2.68 -12.75
N MET A 119 16.90 -2.14 -12.70
CA MET A 119 15.73 -2.83 -12.14
C MET A 119 15.41 -4.14 -12.85
N PHE A 120 15.64 -4.21 -14.16
CA PHE A 120 15.37 -5.39 -14.97
C PHE A 120 16.63 -6.21 -15.28
N GLY A 121 17.82 -5.63 -15.15
CA GLY A 121 19.08 -6.32 -15.46
C GLY A 121 19.05 -6.95 -16.85
N ASN A 122 19.28 -8.26 -16.91
CA ASN A 122 19.28 -9.05 -18.14
C ASN A 122 17.90 -9.65 -18.50
N ALA A 123 16.80 -9.11 -17.96
CA ALA A 123 15.47 -9.59 -18.30
C ALA A 123 15.19 -9.42 -19.81
N PRO A 124 14.47 -10.36 -20.45
CA PRO A 124 14.10 -10.25 -21.85
C PRO A 124 13.31 -8.96 -22.14
N PRO A 125 13.50 -8.32 -23.31
CA PRO A 125 12.81 -7.06 -23.66
C PRO A 125 11.29 -7.14 -23.56
N GLU A 126 10.69 -8.29 -23.83
CA GLU A 126 9.26 -8.53 -23.70
C GLU A 126 8.77 -8.44 -22.26
N VAL A 127 9.57 -8.84 -21.27
CA VAL A 127 9.25 -8.70 -19.83
C VAL A 127 9.23 -7.23 -19.43
N VAL A 128 10.23 -6.47 -19.87
CA VAL A 128 10.32 -5.02 -19.63
C VAL A 128 9.13 -4.30 -20.26
N LYS A 129 8.81 -4.66 -21.52
CA LYS A 129 7.66 -4.12 -22.25
C LYS A 129 6.34 -4.44 -21.53
N ALA A 130 6.11 -5.70 -21.16
CA ALA A 130 4.90 -6.13 -20.47
C ALA A 130 4.69 -5.37 -19.16
N PHE A 131 5.76 -5.17 -18.37
CA PHE A 131 5.71 -4.36 -17.16
C PHE A 131 5.38 -2.89 -17.45
N GLY A 132 6.00 -2.31 -18.47
CA GLY A 132 5.74 -0.94 -18.90
C GLY A 132 4.29 -0.73 -19.35
N ASP A 133 3.74 -1.68 -20.11
CA ASP A 133 2.37 -1.63 -20.61
C ASP A 133 1.35 -1.77 -19.46
N ASP A 134 1.60 -2.69 -18.52
CA ASP A 134 0.79 -2.86 -17.31
C ASP A 134 0.74 -1.58 -16.47
N ARG A 135 1.90 -0.94 -16.23
CA ARG A 135 1.96 0.31 -15.46
C ARG A 135 1.36 1.50 -16.21
N ARG A 136 1.45 1.51 -17.54
CA ARG A 136 0.79 2.53 -18.37
C ARG A 136 -0.73 2.41 -18.25
N ALA A 137 -1.27 1.21 -18.30
CA ALA A 137 -2.70 0.96 -18.13
C ALA A 137 -3.17 1.41 -16.73
N MET A 138 -2.42 1.08 -15.67
CA MET A 138 -2.75 1.49 -14.29
C MET A 138 -2.67 3.00 -14.04
N SER A 139 -1.89 3.74 -14.83
CA SER A 139 -1.67 5.19 -14.67
C SER A 139 -2.38 6.02 -15.74
N LEU A 140 -3.36 5.44 -16.41
CA LEU A 140 -4.14 6.14 -17.43
C LEU A 140 -4.87 7.35 -16.80
N GLY A 141 -4.69 8.53 -17.39
CA GLY A 141 -5.25 9.78 -16.88
C GLY A 141 -4.43 10.49 -15.80
N MET A 142 -3.37 9.89 -15.29
CA MET A 142 -2.48 10.55 -14.33
C MET A 142 -1.51 11.53 -15.01
N THR A 143 -1.36 12.72 -14.44
CA THR A 143 -0.29 13.66 -14.83
C THR A 143 1.06 13.11 -14.40
N ARG A 144 2.01 13.05 -15.33
CA ARG A 144 3.38 12.59 -15.06
C ARG A 144 4.36 13.76 -15.07
N LEU A 145 5.24 13.80 -14.08
CA LEU A 145 6.36 14.73 -14.07
C LEU A 145 7.39 14.35 -15.14
N ARG A 146 7.97 15.35 -15.80
CA ARG A 146 9.17 15.15 -16.60
C ARG A 146 10.34 14.80 -15.67
N SER A 147 11.29 14.00 -16.13
CA SER A 147 12.41 13.53 -15.31
C SER A 147 13.24 14.67 -14.69
N VAL A 148 13.43 15.78 -15.44
CA VAL A 148 14.17 16.95 -14.93
C VAL A 148 13.41 17.68 -13.82
N ASP A 149 12.09 17.82 -13.95
CA ASP A 149 11.23 18.43 -12.92
C ASP A 149 11.14 17.53 -11.69
N ALA A 150 11.05 16.21 -11.90
CA ALA A 150 11.07 15.22 -10.84
C ALA A 150 12.38 15.25 -10.05
N ALA A 151 13.54 15.37 -10.74
CA ALA A 151 14.83 15.47 -10.07
C ALA A 151 14.93 16.73 -9.19
N ALA A 152 14.48 17.88 -9.69
CA ALA A 152 14.47 19.14 -8.94
C ALA A 152 13.53 19.06 -7.71
N ALA A 153 12.30 18.56 -7.91
CA ALA A 153 11.32 18.39 -6.84
C ALA A 153 11.81 17.38 -5.79
N TYR A 154 12.38 16.25 -6.21
CA TYR A 154 12.86 15.22 -5.29
C TYR A 154 13.99 15.75 -4.39
N LYS A 155 14.97 16.50 -4.94
CA LYS A 155 16.00 17.19 -4.14
C LYS A 155 15.38 18.13 -3.11
N SER A 156 14.37 18.91 -3.50
CA SER A 156 13.67 19.82 -2.59
C SER A 156 12.92 19.07 -1.48
N TYR A 157 12.31 17.94 -1.79
CA TYR A 157 11.62 17.10 -0.80
C TYR A 157 12.62 16.44 0.16
N LEU A 158 13.71 15.89 -0.35
CA LEU A 158 14.77 15.32 0.49
C LEU A 158 15.35 16.35 1.46
N ARG A 159 15.51 17.61 1.04
CA ARG A 159 15.95 18.69 1.94
C ARG A 159 14.95 18.91 3.06
N ARG A 160 13.65 18.98 2.76
CA ARG A 160 12.59 19.13 3.79
C ARG A 160 12.54 17.94 4.75
N VAL A 161 12.71 16.72 4.24
CA VAL A 161 12.83 15.52 5.09
C VAL A 161 14.05 15.62 5.99
N SER A 162 15.20 16.07 5.46
CA SER A 162 16.42 16.31 6.24
C SER A 162 16.19 17.36 7.33
N ASP A 163 15.48 18.46 7.01
CA ASP A 163 15.19 19.52 7.98
C ASP A 163 14.28 19.02 9.13
N MET A 164 13.40 18.06 8.89
CA MET A 164 12.57 17.40 9.93
C MET A 164 13.38 16.51 10.89
N LEU A 165 14.57 16.06 10.46
CA LEU A 165 15.45 15.15 11.20
C LEU A 165 16.57 15.89 11.96
N ASN A 166 16.61 17.21 11.93
CA ASN A 166 17.70 17.98 12.54
C ASN A 166 17.83 17.76 14.04
N ASP A 167 16.70 17.68 14.74
CA ASP A 167 16.63 17.58 16.20
C ASP A 167 15.99 16.27 16.70
N TRP A 168 15.58 15.39 15.77
CA TRP A 168 14.80 14.20 16.09
C TRP A 168 15.32 12.95 15.38
N ASP A 169 15.15 11.81 16.02
CA ASP A 169 15.48 10.52 15.42
C ASP A 169 14.50 10.11 14.30
N PHE A 170 13.25 10.59 14.38
CA PHE A 170 12.19 10.34 13.38
C PHE A 170 11.51 11.64 12.97
N LEU A 171 10.73 11.61 11.91
CA LEU A 171 10.20 12.79 11.23
C LEU A 171 9.36 13.73 12.10
N LEU A 172 8.70 13.20 13.14
CA LEU A 172 7.80 13.96 14.01
C LEU A 172 8.15 13.80 15.50
N GLY A 173 9.38 13.41 15.84
CA GLY A 173 9.83 13.28 17.22
C GLY A 173 10.78 12.10 17.46
N GLU A 174 10.77 11.61 18.70
CA GLU A 174 11.69 10.56 19.15
C GLU A 174 11.26 9.13 18.77
N VAL A 175 9.99 8.96 18.40
CA VAL A 175 9.44 7.65 18.03
C VAL A 175 8.91 7.67 16.59
N PRO A 176 9.01 6.54 15.85
CA PRO A 176 8.52 6.47 14.48
C PRO A 176 7.00 6.57 14.43
N SER A 177 6.50 7.17 13.37
CA SER A 177 5.08 7.31 13.07
C SER A 177 4.77 6.77 11.68
N ILE A 178 3.50 6.65 11.32
CA ILE A 178 3.08 6.26 9.96
C ILE A 178 3.70 7.16 8.87
N ALA A 179 4.05 8.42 9.20
CA ALA A 179 4.75 9.31 8.28
C ALA A 179 6.14 8.78 7.91
N ASP A 180 6.87 8.23 8.88
CA ASP A 180 8.19 7.63 8.66
C ASP A 180 8.11 6.44 7.71
N PHE A 181 7.20 5.51 7.95
CA PHE A 181 6.99 4.35 7.10
C PHE A 181 6.56 4.73 5.67
N ALA A 182 5.72 5.76 5.55
CA ALA A 182 5.25 6.24 4.25
C ALA A 182 6.32 7.03 3.48
N MET A 183 7.16 7.80 4.14
CA MET A 183 8.28 8.50 3.48
C MET A 183 9.45 7.57 3.18
N TYR A 184 9.65 6.51 3.97
CA TYR A 184 10.75 5.58 3.77
C TYR A 184 10.65 4.79 2.46
N HIS A 185 9.50 4.25 2.12
CA HIS A 185 9.40 3.27 1.03
C HIS A 185 9.77 3.82 -0.36
N PRO A 186 9.47 5.06 -0.79
CA PRO A 186 9.98 5.59 -2.05
C PRO A 186 11.49 5.83 -2.04
N LEU A 187 12.06 6.22 -0.88
CA LEU A 187 13.50 6.40 -0.72
C LEU A 187 14.22 5.05 -0.69
N TRP A 188 13.64 4.05 -0.03
CA TRP A 188 14.11 2.67 -0.08
C TRP A 188 14.20 2.17 -1.52
N PHE A 189 13.19 2.43 -2.34
CA PHE A 189 13.20 2.05 -3.74
C PHE A 189 14.37 2.72 -4.49
N THR A 190 14.60 3.99 -4.27
CA THR A 190 15.76 4.72 -4.82
C THR A 190 17.08 4.07 -4.40
N ARG A 191 17.23 3.76 -3.10
CA ARG A 191 18.48 3.27 -2.53
C ARG A 191 18.79 1.82 -2.92
N THR A 192 17.76 0.97 -3.05
CA THR A 192 17.92 -0.49 -3.17
C THR A 192 17.49 -1.08 -4.50
N ARG A 193 16.56 -0.46 -5.21
CA ARG A 193 15.99 -0.99 -6.46
C ARG A 193 16.49 -0.29 -7.71
N THR A 194 16.93 0.94 -7.53
CA THR A 194 17.56 1.78 -8.57
C THR A 194 18.78 2.45 -7.99
N SER A 195 19.73 1.65 -7.49
CA SER A 195 20.91 2.13 -6.74
C SER A 195 21.82 3.04 -7.59
N VAL A 196 21.83 2.86 -8.92
CA VAL A 196 22.50 3.79 -9.86
C VAL A 196 21.91 5.21 -9.83
N MET A 197 20.74 5.39 -9.22
CA MET A 197 20.08 6.69 -9.03
C MET A 197 20.24 7.21 -7.60
N ALA A 198 20.87 6.46 -6.69
CA ALA A 198 20.89 6.75 -5.25
C ALA A 198 21.76 7.95 -4.86
N ASP A 199 22.65 8.43 -5.74
CA ASP A 199 23.50 9.61 -5.51
C ASP A 199 22.69 10.86 -5.10
N ILE A 200 21.42 10.93 -5.47
CA ILE A 200 20.55 12.04 -5.07
C ILE A 200 20.39 12.13 -3.54
N LEU A 201 20.54 11.02 -2.81
CA LEU A 201 20.42 10.94 -1.35
C LEU A 201 21.67 11.48 -0.64
N ASN A 202 22.84 11.51 -1.31
CA ASN A 202 24.13 11.86 -0.70
C ASN A 202 24.19 13.30 -0.17
N ALA A 203 23.35 14.19 -0.70
CA ALA A 203 23.26 15.58 -0.25
C ALA A 203 22.52 15.75 1.09
N THR A 204 21.94 14.68 1.64
CA THR A 204 21.14 14.69 2.86
C THR A 204 21.54 13.54 3.80
N PRO A 205 22.71 13.61 4.47
CA PRO A 205 23.21 12.54 5.33
C PRO A 205 22.24 12.13 6.44
N ALA A 206 21.56 13.10 7.07
CA ALA A 206 20.55 12.81 8.10
C ALA A 206 19.41 11.89 7.59
N VAL A 207 19.05 12.01 6.30
CA VAL A 207 18.08 11.12 5.67
C VAL A 207 18.64 9.70 5.54
N LEU A 208 19.91 9.54 5.19
CA LEU A 208 20.55 8.23 5.09
C LEU A 208 20.62 7.55 6.48
N ASP A 209 21.00 8.28 7.53
CA ASP A 209 21.05 7.78 8.90
C ASP A 209 19.66 7.37 9.40
N TRP A 210 18.63 8.18 9.10
CA TRP A 210 17.25 7.84 9.40
C TRP A 210 16.79 6.59 8.61
N MET A 211 17.15 6.47 7.34
CA MET A 211 16.82 5.27 6.56
C MET A 211 17.44 4.00 7.16
N ASP A 212 18.64 4.09 7.74
CA ASP A 212 19.27 2.96 8.42
C ASP A 212 18.54 2.59 9.71
N ARG A 213 18.08 3.59 10.50
CA ARG A 213 17.21 3.35 11.67
C ARG A 213 15.91 2.68 11.28
N MET A 214 15.25 3.15 10.21
CA MET A 214 14.01 2.53 9.71
C MET A 214 14.24 1.09 9.25
N ALA A 215 15.31 0.83 8.51
CA ALA A 215 15.65 -0.51 8.03
C ALA A 215 15.91 -1.51 9.17
N ALA A 216 16.41 -1.03 10.30
CA ALA A 216 16.70 -1.85 11.49
C ALA A 216 15.46 -2.50 12.13
N PHE A 217 14.24 -1.99 11.87
CA PHE A 217 13.00 -2.65 12.34
C PHE A 217 12.80 -4.02 11.71
N GLY A 218 13.37 -4.25 10.52
CA GLY A 218 13.20 -5.51 9.79
C GLY A 218 11.75 -5.78 9.40
N HIS A 219 11.41 -7.04 9.19
CA HIS A 219 10.11 -7.43 8.64
C HIS A 219 9.27 -8.33 9.58
N GLY A 220 9.62 -8.40 10.86
CA GLY A 220 8.97 -9.30 11.82
C GLY A 220 9.21 -10.79 11.51
N GLN A 221 8.29 -11.64 11.93
CA GLN A 221 8.40 -13.08 11.73
C GLN A 221 7.52 -13.52 10.56
N SER A 222 8.12 -13.78 9.40
CA SER A 222 7.38 -14.22 8.22
C SER A 222 7.56 -15.68 7.91
N GLU A 223 6.48 -16.36 7.55
CA GLU A 223 6.46 -17.73 7.05
C GLU A 223 5.93 -17.74 5.61
N LYS A 224 6.56 -18.53 4.73
CA LYS A 224 6.06 -18.69 3.34
C LYS A 224 4.71 -19.40 3.36
N PHE A 225 3.81 -18.91 2.52
CA PHE A 225 2.47 -19.45 2.38
C PHE A 225 2.04 -19.44 0.91
N SER A 226 1.22 -20.41 0.49
CA SER A 226 0.78 -20.49 -0.88
C SER A 226 -0.48 -19.64 -1.12
N ALA A 227 -0.70 -19.19 -2.35
CA ALA A 227 -1.92 -18.48 -2.72
C ALA A 227 -3.15 -19.40 -2.62
N GLN A 228 -2.99 -20.69 -2.91
CA GLN A 228 -4.05 -21.70 -2.79
C GLN A 228 -4.47 -21.89 -1.33
N ASP A 229 -3.50 -21.99 -0.41
CA ASP A 229 -3.80 -22.10 1.03
C ASP A 229 -4.46 -20.82 1.56
N ALA A 230 -4.05 -19.65 1.08
CA ALA A 230 -4.68 -18.37 1.44
C ALA A 230 -6.16 -18.32 1.00
N ILE A 231 -6.47 -18.78 -0.21
CA ILE A 231 -7.84 -18.92 -0.71
C ILE A 231 -8.62 -19.96 0.13
N ALA A 232 -7.99 -21.09 0.48
CA ALA A 232 -8.62 -22.10 1.33
C ALA A 232 -8.95 -21.55 2.72
N VAL A 233 -8.08 -20.71 3.30
CA VAL A 233 -8.36 -20.00 4.56
C VAL A 233 -9.60 -19.12 4.41
N ALA A 234 -9.73 -18.36 3.32
CA ALA A 234 -10.92 -17.53 3.08
C ALA A 234 -12.18 -18.36 2.98
N SER A 235 -12.14 -19.45 2.18
CA SER A 235 -13.33 -20.31 1.98
C SER A 235 -13.76 -21.09 3.23
N ALA A 236 -12.83 -21.35 4.15
CA ALA A 236 -13.07 -22.08 5.40
C ALA A 236 -13.53 -21.17 6.56
N THR A 237 -13.56 -19.85 6.38
CA THR A 237 -13.93 -18.87 7.40
C THR A 237 -15.13 -18.05 6.97
N SER A 238 -15.76 -17.37 7.92
CA SER A 238 -16.75 -16.32 7.63
C SER A 238 -16.14 -14.96 7.94
N PRO A 239 -16.53 -13.90 7.19
CA PRO A 239 -16.13 -12.54 7.51
C PRO A 239 -16.47 -12.16 8.96
N ALA A 240 -15.61 -11.38 9.58
CA ALA A 240 -15.83 -10.87 10.92
C ALA A 240 -17.13 -10.03 10.95
N PRO A 241 -17.86 -10.04 12.08
CA PRO A 241 -18.95 -9.09 12.29
C PRO A 241 -18.44 -7.65 12.08
N LEU A 242 -19.19 -6.86 11.33
CA LEU A 242 -18.91 -5.45 11.19
C LEU A 242 -19.26 -4.75 12.51
N ASN A 243 -18.37 -3.86 12.96
CA ASN A 243 -18.64 -3.06 14.14
C ASN A 243 -19.82 -2.12 13.88
N ASP A 244 -20.48 -1.68 14.97
CA ASP A 244 -21.57 -0.68 14.94
C ASP A 244 -21.06 0.74 14.62
N ASP A 245 -20.08 0.85 13.74
CA ASP A 245 -19.60 2.13 13.22
C ASP A 245 -20.74 2.86 12.51
N ILE A 246 -20.87 4.15 12.79
CA ILE A 246 -21.93 4.98 12.22
C ILE A 246 -21.87 4.92 10.70
N PHE A 247 -22.97 4.44 10.09
CA PHE A 247 -23.14 4.50 8.64
C PHE A 247 -23.21 5.95 8.16
N GLN A 248 -22.37 6.28 7.19
CA GLN A 248 -22.28 7.63 6.61
C GLN A 248 -22.58 7.54 5.11
N ASP A 249 -23.81 7.90 4.76
CA ASP A 249 -24.30 7.88 3.39
C ASP A 249 -24.20 9.25 2.73
N ASP A 250 -23.01 9.59 2.25
CA ASP A 250 -22.77 10.81 1.46
C ASP A 250 -23.08 10.60 -0.03
N HIS A 251 -23.39 9.37 -0.46
CA HIS A 251 -23.53 8.99 -1.86
C HIS A 251 -24.97 8.60 -2.24
N GLY A 252 -25.92 8.61 -1.29
CA GLY A 252 -27.29 8.18 -1.50
C GLY A 252 -27.41 6.67 -1.77
N MET A 253 -26.52 5.85 -1.18
CA MET A 253 -26.48 4.40 -1.38
C MET A 253 -26.70 3.67 -0.08
N ALA A 254 -27.86 3.04 0.06
CA ALA A 254 -28.19 2.26 1.25
C ALA A 254 -27.32 1.01 1.39
N LEU A 255 -27.16 0.52 2.63
CA LEU A 255 -26.59 -0.81 2.88
C LEU A 255 -27.39 -1.89 2.13
N GLY A 256 -26.69 -2.87 1.58
CA GLY A 256 -27.30 -3.92 0.74
C GLY A 256 -27.36 -3.56 -0.75
N SER A 257 -27.05 -2.33 -1.14
CA SER A 257 -26.98 -1.92 -2.56
C SER A 257 -25.82 -2.60 -3.29
N GLN A 258 -26.03 -2.94 -4.56
CA GLN A 258 -24.97 -3.38 -5.46
C GLN A 258 -24.18 -2.15 -5.92
N VAL A 259 -22.89 -2.14 -5.61
CA VAL A 259 -22.02 -0.98 -5.85
C VAL A 259 -20.67 -1.41 -6.42
N MET A 260 -19.91 -0.45 -6.93
CA MET A 260 -18.51 -0.63 -7.29
C MET A 260 -17.63 0.39 -6.55
N ILE A 261 -16.43 -0.04 -6.17
CA ILE A 261 -15.39 0.81 -5.61
C ILE A 261 -14.18 0.77 -6.54
N SER A 262 -13.64 1.95 -6.84
CA SER A 262 -12.42 2.10 -7.63
C SER A 262 -11.49 3.14 -7.02
N SER A 263 -10.18 3.02 -7.28
CA SER A 263 -9.22 4.07 -6.93
C SER A 263 -9.44 5.32 -7.78
N GLU A 264 -9.21 6.49 -7.20
CA GLU A 264 -9.32 7.78 -7.93
C GLU A 264 -8.22 7.96 -8.97
N ASN A 265 -7.05 7.33 -8.76
CA ASN A 265 -5.86 7.57 -9.57
C ASN A 265 -5.29 6.24 -10.11
N PHE A 266 -4.16 5.80 -9.53
CA PHE A 266 -3.43 4.64 -9.99
C PHE A 266 -4.19 3.34 -9.72
N GLY A 267 -4.30 2.48 -10.75
CA GLY A 267 -5.01 1.19 -10.66
C GLY A 267 -6.51 1.38 -10.45
N PRO A 268 -7.21 2.02 -11.40
CA PRO A 268 -8.63 2.39 -11.27
C PRO A 268 -9.60 1.24 -11.51
N GLU A 269 -9.10 0.03 -11.70
CA GLU A 269 -9.95 -1.15 -11.92
C GLU A 269 -10.94 -1.32 -10.78
N PRO A 270 -12.27 -1.42 -11.07
CA PRO A 270 -13.28 -1.48 -10.04
C PRO A 270 -13.35 -2.85 -9.38
N THR A 271 -13.77 -2.83 -8.12
CA THR A 271 -14.27 -4.00 -7.40
C THR A 271 -15.76 -3.84 -7.17
N GLU A 272 -16.54 -4.81 -7.59
CA GLU A 272 -18.00 -4.84 -7.41
C GLU A 272 -18.38 -5.72 -6.23
N GLY A 273 -19.47 -5.35 -5.56
CA GLY A 273 -20.04 -6.12 -4.45
C GLY A 273 -21.23 -5.45 -3.79
N ILE A 274 -21.74 -6.09 -2.75
CA ILE A 274 -22.83 -5.55 -1.94
C ILE A 274 -22.24 -4.68 -0.84
N LEU A 275 -22.70 -3.44 -0.74
CA LEU A 275 -22.27 -2.49 0.29
C LEU A 275 -22.72 -2.98 1.68
N MET A 276 -21.76 -3.33 2.53
CA MET A 276 -22.02 -3.81 3.90
C MET A 276 -21.75 -2.75 4.96
N ALA A 277 -20.79 -1.84 4.70
CA ALA A 277 -20.48 -0.70 5.55
C ALA A 277 -19.97 0.46 4.72
N ALA A 278 -20.35 1.67 5.13
CA ALA A 278 -19.74 2.94 4.72
C ALA A 278 -19.57 3.77 5.98
N THR A 279 -18.34 3.81 6.50
CA THR A 279 -18.01 4.53 7.74
C THR A 279 -17.24 5.81 7.42
N ARG A 280 -16.87 6.57 8.43
CA ARG A 280 -15.98 7.71 8.26
C ARG A 280 -14.61 7.32 7.66
N MET A 281 -14.14 6.09 7.94
CA MET A 281 -12.79 5.66 7.62
C MET A 281 -12.70 4.70 6.44
N HIS A 282 -13.72 3.86 6.22
CA HIS A 282 -13.65 2.80 5.21
C HIS A 282 -15.00 2.42 4.61
N PHE A 283 -14.94 1.73 3.47
CA PHE A 283 -16.03 1.00 2.85
C PHE A 283 -15.80 -0.50 2.97
N THR A 284 -16.87 -1.28 3.12
CA THR A 284 -16.81 -2.74 3.08
C THR A 284 -17.79 -3.27 2.05
N LEU A 285 -17.29 -4.11 1.15
CA LEU A 285 -18.08 -4.84 0.16
C LEU A 285 -18.11 -6.34 0.51
N ARG A 286 -19.29 -6.94 0.47
CA ARG A 286 -19.44 -8.41 0.45
C ARG A 286 -19.41 -8.90 -0.98
N ARG A 287 -18.57 -9.91 -1.22
CA ARG A 287 -18.45 -10.62 -2.49
C ARG A 287 -18.54 -12.12 -2.27
N THR A 288 -18.93 -12.84 -3.32
CA THR A 288 -18.86 -14.29 -3.37
C THR A 288 -18.00 -14.70 -4.56
N ASP A 289 -17.02 -15.54 -4.32
CA ASP A 289 -16.16 -16.15 -5.34
C ASP A 289 -16.24 -17.67 -5.26
N ALA A 290 -16.15 -18.34 -6.40
CA ALA A 290 -16.27 -19.81 -6.46
C ALA A 290 -15.15 -20.54 -5.68
N ARG A 291 -13.98 -19.92 -5.51
CA ARG A 291 -12.81 -20.47 -4.84
C ARG A 291 -12.68 -19.97 -3.41
N ALA A 292 -12.88 -18.67 -3.20
CA ALA A 292 -12.67 -18.01 -1.90
C ALA A 292 -13.93 -18.02 -1.01
N GLY A 293 -15.10 -18.39 -1.54
CA GLY A 293 -16.36 -18.31 -0.80
C GLY A 293 -16.83 -16.86 -0.61
N VAL A 294 -17.46 -16.58 0.52
CA VAL A 294 -17.91 -15.23 0.89
C VAL A 294 -16.75 -14.48 1.53
N VAL A 295 -16.40 -13.33 0.96
CA VAL A 295 -15.35 -12.45 1.47
C VAL A 295 -15.88 -11.04 1.71
N HIS A 296 -15.36 -10.36 2.73
CA HIS A 296 -15.48 -8.92 2.88
C HIS A 296 -14.21 -8.26 2.34
N VAL A 297 -14.40 -7.30 1.42
CA VAL A 297 -13.30 -6.52 0.86
C VAL A 297 -13.42 -5.08 1.37
N HIS A 298 -12.38 -4.64 2.08
CA HIS A 298 -12.36 -3.36 2.76
C HIS A 298 -11.46 -2.37 2.01
N PHE A 299 -11.94 -1.14 1.85
CA PHE A 299 -11.24 -0.04 1.19
C PHE A 299 -11.23 1.18 2.08
N PRO A 300 -10.16 1.98 2.12
CA PRO A 300 -10.21 3.27 2.80
C PRO A 300 -11.17 4.21 2.08
N ARG A 301 -11.70 5.20 2.81
CA ARG A 301 -12.57 6.20 2.21
C ARG A 301 -11.81 7.21 1.36
N ILE A 302 -10.65 7.64 1.83
CA ILE A 302 -9.80 8.59 1.11
C ILE A 302 -9.08 7.89 -0.05
N GLY A 303 -9.17 8.47 -1.25
CA GLY A 303 -8.53 7.97 -2.47
C GLY A 303 -9.35 6.92 -3.24
N TYR A 304 -10.61 6.70 -2.81
CA TYR A 304 -11.54 5.74 -3.45
C TYR A 304 -12.91 6.35 -3.70
N GLN A 305 -13.50 5.97 -4.81
CA GLN A 305 -14.83 6.36 -5.25
C GLN A 305 -15.80 5.19 -5.11
N LEU A 306 -16.97 5.47 -4.50
CA LEU A 306 -18.11 4.57 -4.44
C LEU A 306 -19.13 4.99 -5.50
N LYS A 307 -19.56 4.04 -6.34
CA LYS A 307 -20.55 4.27 -7.40
C LYS A 307 -21.60 3.15 -7.41
N ALA A 308 -22.83 3.49 -7.80
CA ALA A 308 -23.82 2.47 -8.09
C ALA A 308 -23.40 1.66 -9.32
N VAL A 309 -23.64 0.36 -9.30
CA VAL A 309 -23.61 -0.44 -10.53
C VAL A 309 -24.93 -0.12 -11.24
N ASN A 310 -24.87 0.55 -12.40
CA ASN A 310 -26.07 0.79 -13.20
C ASN A 310 -26.66 -0.55 -13.60
N PRO A 311 -27.95 -0.82 -13.35
CA PRO A 311 -28.60 -1.99 -13.90
C PRO A 311 -28.51 -1.89 -15.43
N THR A 312 -27.85 -2.86 -16.05
CA THR A 312 -27.83 -3.04 -17.51
C THR A 312 -29.22 -3.33 -18.04
#